data_f4cd466bd822aa5614daa11034891581
#
_entry.id   f4cd466bd822aa5614daa11034891581
#
_cell.length_a   1.000
_cell.length_b   1.000
_cell.length_c   1.000
_cell.angle_alpha   90.00
_cell.angle_beta   90.00
_cell.angle_gamma   90.00
#
_symmetry.space_group_name_H-M   'P 1'
#
loop_
_entity.id
_entity.type
_entity.pdbx_description
1 polymer ?
#
loop_
_entity_poly.entity_id
_entity_poly.type
_entity_poly.pdbx_seq_one_letter_code
_entity_poly.pdbx_strand_id
1 'polypeptide(L)'
;MNKRPTIQTIAELAGVSRGTVDRVLNNRSYVRADVRARVLNAIQETGYLSPKEAHRQAAEAKLPLKPVRLGVLLPNWSGPFHEDVPRGIQAARSELEKRDVEVRVCTCETDIPRETIELLDELVNWGAQGIALCALNDISIEARIGALAEQGIPCITFNSDLPNSRRLCFVGQNYTQSGRIAAELLSKCVPKNARVLAMAGNLEYDGHRTRLDGFCEHLKKKGFSSSQIEIEETYNDYRLTYNRVTAALQSDNPPAAIYMANRSVTGCVDALKAAGMDQQVCVIAHDMSLRRKQMLLDGSLDLTITQDMFRQGNQPLRLLADLLQKNIQPENSN
;
A
#
# COMPACT_ATOMS: atom_id res chain seq x y z
N MET A 1 21.29 -13.70 22.26
CA MET A 1 21.01 -12.47 23.02
C MET A 1 21.87 -11.35 22.45
N ASN A 2 21.30 -10.43 21.66
CA ASN A 2 22.03 -9.25 21.17
C ASN A 2 22.31 -8.32 22.36
N LYS A 3 23.58 -8.13 22.71
CA LYS A 3 23.97 -7.17 23.76
C LYS A 3 23.57 -5.75 23.30
N ARG A 4 22.91 -4.99 24.17
CA ARG A 4 22.59 -3.58 23.90
C ARG A 4 23.88 -2.82 23.53
N PRO A 5 23.87 -1.98 22.48
CA PRO A 5 25.03 -1.18 22.12
C PRO A 5 25.44 -0.26 23.28
N THR A 6 26.73 -0.05 23.42
CA THR A 6 27.34 0.76 24.50
C THR A 6 28.12 1.92 23.91
N ILE A 7 28.48 2.92 24.72
CA ILE A 7 29.41 4.01 24.31
C ILE A 7 30.70 3.44 23.70
N GLN A 8 31.17 2.30 24.22
CA GLN A 8 32.33 1.61 23.69
C GLN A 8 32.11 1.12 22.24
N THR A 9 30.94 0.50 21.98
CA THR A 9 30.54 0.07 20.64
C THR A 9 30.49 1.22 19.65
N ILE A 10 29.94 2.37 20.06
CA ILE A 10 29.91 3.58 19.22
C ILE A 10 31.31 4.14 18.96
N ALA A 11 32.16 4.15 19.97
CA ALA A 11 33.55 4.62 19.86
C ALA A 11 34.37 3.76 18.87
N GLU A 12 34.20 2.45 18.92
CA GLU A 12 34.83 1.49 18.00
C GLU A 12 34.34 1.66 16.56
N LEU A 13 33.03 1.73 16.33
CA LEU A 13 32.45 1.94 15.00
C LEU A 13 32.82 3.29 14.39
N ALA A 14 32.81 4.34 15.17
CA ALA A 14 33.17 5.69 14.70
C ALA A 14 34.70 5.92 14.58
N GLY A 15 35.52 5.00 15.07
CA GLY A 15 36.99 5.13 15.10
C GLY A 15 37.46 6.31 15.95
N VAL A 16 36.86 6.49 17.15
CA VAL A 16 37.16 7.60 18.06
C VAL A 16 37.26 7.14 19.52
N SER A 17 37.72 8.02 20.43
CA SER A 17 37.73 7.71 21.86
C SER A 17 36.31 7.81 22.46
N ARG A 18 36.08 7.07 23.57
CA ARG A 18 34.82 7.19 24.37
C ARG A 18 34.54 8.62 24.82
N GLY A 19 35.58 9.38 25.16
CA GLY A 19 35.45 10.78 25.53
C GLY A 19 35.00 11.67 24.36
N THR A 20 35.34 11.31 23.12
CA THR A 20 34.86 12.01 21.91
C THR A 20 33.38 11.72 21.68
N VAL A 21 32.93 10.46 21.87
CA VAL A 21 31.51 10.11 21.80
C VAL A 21 30.70 10.86 22.87
N ASP A 22 31.20 10.93 24.11
CA ASP A 22 30.56 11.69 25.21
C ASP A 22 30.42 13.18 24.88
N ARG A 23 31.44 13.79 24.28
CA ARG A 23 31.39 15.20 23.83
C ARG A 23 30.35 15.43 22.75
N VAL A 24 30.19 14.49 21.79
CA VAL A 24 29.18 14.58 20.75
C VAL A 24 27.80 14.42 21.32
N LEU A 25 27.56 13.43 22.18
CA LEU A 25 26.28 13.18 22.84
C LEU A 25 25.82 14.36 23.73
N ASN A 26 26.75 15.03 24.38
CA ASN A 26 26.47 16.19 25.25
C ASN A 26 26.60 17.53 24.50
N ASN A 27 26.67 17.51 23.19
CA ASN A 27 26.76 18.68 22.31
C ASN A 27 27.83 19.71 22.72
N ARG A 28 28.99 19.21 23.26
CA ARG A 28 30.11 20.07 23.70
C ARG A 28 30.86 20.61 22.50
N SER A 29 31.36 21.86 22.63
CA SER A 29 32.24 22.50 21.63
C SER A 29 33.58 21.76 21.49
N TYR A 30 34.28 21.97 20.34
CA TYR A 30 35.58 21.36 19.99
C TYR A 30 35.58 19.92 19.48
N VAL A 31 34.48 19.46 18.86
CA VAL A 31 34.52 18.24 18.04
C VAL A 31 34.45 18.61 16.56
N ARG A 32 35.42 18.15 15.77
CA ARG A 32 35.47 18.41 14.30
C ARG A 32 34.19 17.88 13.64
N ALA A 33 33.72 18.55 12.60
CA ALA A 33 32.46 18.19 11.91
C ALA A 33 32.46 16.78 11.34
N ASP A 34 33.59 16.33 10.75
CA ASP A 34 33.75 14.97 10.21
C ASP A 34 33.70 13.91 11.29
N VAL A 35 34.28 14.18 12.46
CA VAL A 35 34.24 13.28 13.63
C VAL A 35 32.81 13.20 14.21
N ARG A 36 32.13 14.35 14.31
CA ARG A 36 30.75 14.42 14.75
C ARG A 36 29.83 13.58 13.83
N ALA A 37 29.98 13.72 12.50
CA ALA A 37 29.19 12.96 11.53
C ALA A 37 29.39 11.44 11.68
N ARG A 38 30.64 10.97 11.84
CA ARG A 38 30.92 9.54 12.05
C ARG A 38 30.27 8.99 13.33
N VAL A 39 30.32 9.74 14.43
CA VAL A 39 29.70 9.34 15.68
C VAL A 39 28.16 9.29 15.56
N LEU A 40 27.53 10.29 14.91
CA LEU A 40 26.10 10.32 14.70
C LEU A 40 25.62 9.15 13.81
N ASN A 41 26.36 8.83 12.75
CA ASN A 41 26.06 7.68 11.91
C ASN A 41 26.15 6.35 12.70
N ALA A 42 27.21 6.16 13.51
CA ALA A 42 27.34 4.97 14.35
C ALA A 42 26.20 4.84 15.39
N ILE A 43 25.72 5.95 15.95
CA ILE A 43 24.57 6.00 16.84
C ILE A 43 23.30 5.57 16.09
N GLN A 44 23.09 6.08 14.89
CA GLN A 44 21.92 5.77 14.05
C GLN A 44 21.92 4.29 13.62
N GLU A 45 23.04 3.78 13.14
CA GLU A 45 23.20 2.37 12.72
C GLU A 45 22.98 1.38 13.87
N THR A 46 23.41 1.72 15.08
CA THR A 46 23.32 0.82 16.24
C THR A 46 22.04 0.98 17.06
N GLY A 47 21.30 2.07 16.86
CA GLY A 47 20.15 2.43 17.74
C GLY A 47 20.57 2.72 19.18
N TYR A 48 21.84 3.15 19.41
CA TYR A 48 22.32 3.49 20.76
C TYR A 48 21.56 4.66 21.36
N LEU A 49 21.07 4.48 22.58
CA LEU A 49 20.50 5.54 23.40
C LEU A 49 21.41 5.83 24.58
N SER A 50 21.69 7.10 24.81
CA SER A 50 22.40 7.50 26.04
C SER A 50 21.54 7.14 27.27
N PRO A 51 22.16 6.89 28.45
CA PRO A 51 21.40 6.61 29.68
C PRO A 51 20.35 7.69 29.99
N LYS A 52 20.64 8.94 29.69
CA LYS A 52 19.70 10.07 29.87
C LYS A 52 18.51 9.98 28.91
N GLU A 53 18.75 9.67 27.64
CA GLU A 53 17.69 9.48 26.65
C GLU A 53 16.87 8.22 26.92
N ALA A 54 17.53 7.11 27.29
CA ALA A 54 16.85 5.89 27.68
C ALA A 54 15.95 6.11 28.92
N HIS A 55 16.44 6.89 29.90
CA HIS A 55 15.65 7.23 31.10
C HIS A 55 14.49 8.18 30.75
N ARG A 56 14.71 9.16 29.86
CA ARG A 56 13.64 10.04 29.36
C ARG A 56 12.58 9.25 28.60
N GLN A 57 12.97 8.38 27.67
CA GLN A 57 12.02 7.51 26.94
C GLN A 57 11.26 6.58 27.89
N ALA A 58 11.93 6.02 28.91
CA ALA A 58 11.26 5.19 29.91
C ALA A 58 10.30 5.98 30.81
N ALA A 59 10.59 7.26 31.08
CA ALA A 59 9.70 8.15 31.82
C ALA A 59 8.52 8.61 30.94
N GLU A 60 8.77 8.98 29.68
CA GLU A 60 7.73 9.32 28.68
C GLU A 60 6.79 8.14 28.41
N ALA A 61 7.33 6.91 28.35
CA ALA A 61 6.54 5.68 28.19
C ALA A 61 5.62 5.36 29.42
N LYS A 62 5.85 6.01 30.56
CA LYS A 62 5.02 5.87 31.77
C LYS A 62 3.95 6.95 31.90
N LEU A 63 4.00 8.00 31.08
CA LEU A 63 2.93 9.00 31.05
C LEU A 63 1.66 8.37 30.46
N PRO A 64 0.48 8.64 31.01
CA PRO A 64 -0.76 8.21 30.39
C PRO A 64 -0.86 8.79 28.99
N LEU A 65 -1.11 7.93 28.01
CA LEU A 65 -1.29 8.36 26.62
C LEU A 65 -2.57 9.21 26.53
N LYS A 66 -2.55 10.25 25.70
CA LYS A 66 -3.75 11.07 25.49
C LYS A 66 -4.82 10.25 24.77
N PRO A 67 -6.09 10.37 25.17
CA PRO A 67 -7.21 9.80 24.40
C PRO A 67 -7.20 10.31 22.97
N VAL A 68 -7.38 9.41 22.01
CA VAL A 68 -7.37 9.74 20.57
C VAL A 68 -8.56 9.09 19.88
N ARG A 69 -9.21 9.82 18.96
CA ARG A 69 -10.21 9.29 18.05
C ARG A 69 -9.68 9.20 16.64
N LEU A 70 -9.78 8.02 16.04
CA LEU A 70 -9.37 7.76 14.66
C LEU A 70 -10.56 7.39 13.80
N GLY A 71 -10.68 8.04 12.63
CA GLY A 71 -11.62 7.67 11.61
C GLY A 71 -11.03 6.69 10.61
N VAL A 72 -11.87 5.79 10.09
CA VAL A 72 -11.54 4.97 8.92
C VAL A 72 -12.65 5.12 7.90
N LEU A 73 -12.28 5.33 6.64
CA LEU A 73 -13.22 5.38 5.52
C LEU A 73 -12.86 4.29 4.51
N LEU A 74 -13.84 3.45 4.18
CA LEU A 74 -13.71 2.31 3.28
C LEU A 74 -14.67 2.43 2.09
N PRO A 75 -14.28 1.98 0.89
CA PRO A 75 -15.21 1.69 -0.18
C PRO A 75 -15.96 0.38 0.11
N ASN A 76 -17.16 0.22 -0.43
CA ASN A 76 -17.95 -1.01 -0.33
C ASN A 76 -17.52 -2.04 -1.40
N TRP A 77 -16.27 -2.52 -1.31
CA TRP A 77 -15.74 -3.52 -2.22
C TRP A 77 -15.89 -4.93 -1.66
N SER A 78 -16.12 -5.90 -2.57
CA SER A 78 -16.19 -7.32 -2.26
C SER A 78 -14.82 -8.03 -2.36
N GLY A 79 -14.77 -9.31 -1.99
CA GLY A 79 -13.60 -10.17 -2.15
C GLY A 79 -12.51 -9.95 -1.09
N PRO A 80 -11.23 -10.24 -1.39
CA PRO A 80 -10.14 -10.21 -0.41
C PRO A 80 -10.00 -8.89 0.35
N PHE A 81 -10.31 -7.76 -0.29
CA PHE A 81 -10.33 -6.46 0.37
C PHE A 81 -11.35 -6.43 1.51
N HIS A 82 -12.58 -6.90 1.26
CA HIS A 82 -13.66 -6.94 2.26
C HIS A 82 -13.38 -7.91 3.41
N GLU A 83 -12.56 -8.92 3.19
CA GLU A 83 -12.22 -9.92 4.21
C GLU A 83 -11.02 -9.48 5.06
N ASP A 84 -9.92 -9.11 4.44
CA ASP A 84 -8.64 -8.91 5.11
C ASP A 84 -8.42 -7.51 5.67
N VAL A 85 -8.90 -6.47 4.99
CA VAL A 85 -8.77 -5.08 5.48
C VAL A 85 -9.55 -4.89 6.79
N PRO A 86 -10.85 -5.27 6.91
CA PRO A 86 -11.57 -5.18 8.18
C PRO A 86 -10.93 -6.00 9.31
N ARG A 87 -10.37 -7.18 9.00
CA ARG A 87 -9.62 -7.97 9.99
C ARG A 87 -8.38 -7.22 10.50
N GLY A 88 -7.66 -6.56 9.60
CA GLY A 88 -6.53 -5.70 9.95
C GLY A 88 -6.95 -4.52 10.84
N ILE A 89 -8.04 -3.83 10.48
CA ILE A 89 -8.62 -2.74 11.26
C ILE A 89 -9.04 -3.24 12.64
N GLN A 90 -9.74 -4.36 12.73
CA GLN A 90 -10.19 -4.92 14.01
C GLN A 90 -9.00 -5.31 14.90
N ALA A 91 -7.95 -5.88 14.34
CA ALA A 91 -6.74 -6.20 15.09
C ALA A 91 -6.06 -4.94 15.66
N ALA A 92 -5.96 -3.87 14.83
CA ALA A 92 -5.45 -2.59 15.30
C ALA A 92 -6.34 -1.98 16.37
N ARG A 93 -7.68 -1.99 16.18
CA ARG A 93 -8.65 -1.47 17.14
C ARG A 93 -8.48 -2.12 18.52
N SER A 94 -8.42 -3.47 18.58
CA SER A 94 -8.27 -4.22 19.81
C SER A 94 -6.95 -3.95 20.56
N GLU A 95 -5.89 -3.63 19.81
CA GLU A 95 -4.60 -3.23 20.40
C GLU A 95 -4.64 -1.79 20.90
N LEU A 96 -5.18 -0.87 20.08
CA LEU A 96 -5.19 0.55 20.32
C LEU A 96 -6.19 0.97 21.41
N GLU A 97 -7.24 0.18 21.64
CA GLU A 97 -8.16 0.36 22.78
C GLU A 97 -7.41 0.35 24.12
N LYS A 98 -6.38 -0.47 24.27
CA LYS A 98 -5.49 -0.51 25.44
C LYS A 98 -4.64 0.76 25.61
N ARG A 99 -4.61 1.58 24.59
CA ARG A 99 -3.89 2.87 24.53
C ARG A 99 -4.85 4.06 24.58
N ASP A 100 -6.12 3.84 24.92
CA ASP A 100 -7.16 4.86 24.94
C ASP A 100 -7.38 5.51 23.54
N VAL A 101 -7.40 4.67 22.50
CA VAL A 101 -7.71 5.09 21.13
C VAL A 101 -9.04 4.49 20.71
N GLU A 102 -10.00 5.37 20.39
CA GLU A 102 -11.31 5.01 19.86
C GLU A 102 -11.25 5.02 18.31
N VAL A 103 -11.78 3.99 17.65
CA VAL A 103 -11.79 3.88 16.18
C VAL A 103 -13.22 3.78 15.67
N ARG A 104 -13.60 4.69 14.78
CA ARG A 104 -14.88 4.64 14.02
C ARG A 104 -14.62 4.32 12.57
N VAL A 105 -15.41 3.39 12.01
CA VAL A 105 -15.34 2.99 10.60
C VAL A 105 -16.61 3.45 9.89
N CYS A 106 -16.45 4.16 8.76
CA CYS A 106 -17.51 4.49 7.82
C CYS A 106 -17.23 3.77 6.49
N THR A 107 -18.29 3.35 5.80
CA THR A 107 -18.19 2.68 4.50
C THR A 107 -19.05 3.43 3.49
N CYS A 108 -18.48 3.76 2.34
CA CYS A 108 -19.23 4.35 1.23
C CYS A 108 -20.17 3.30 0.63
N GLU A 109 -21.39 3.69 0.29
CA GLU A 109 -22.33 2.86 -0.46
C GLU A 109 -22.05 2.90 -1.97
N THR A 110 -21.47 4.01 -2.42
CA THR A 110 -21.18 4.30 -3.84
C THR A 110 -19.74 4.75 -4.04
N ASP A 111 -19.29 4.79 -5.30
CA ASP A 111 -17.99 5.36 -5.70
C ASP A 111 -18.13 6.87 -6.06
N ILE A 112 -19.11 7.59 -5.50
CA ILE A 112 -19.33 9.02 -5.77
C ILE A 112 -18.47 9.86 -4.82
N PRO A 113 -17.61 10.78 -5.32
CA PRO A 113 -16.71 11.60 -4.48
C PRO A 113 -17.44 12.39 -3.39
N ARG A 114 -18.65 12.87 -3.68
CA ARG A 114 -19.46 13.61 -2.72
C ARG A 114 -19.76 12.80 -1.45
N GLU A 115 -20.12 11.53 -1.57
CA GLU A 115 -20.37 10.66 -0.43
C GLU A 115 -19.10 10.48 0.43
N THR A 116 -17.94 10.29 -0.21
CA THR A 116 -16.65 10.25 0.49
C THR A 116 -16.42 11.51 1.33
N ILE A 117 -16.73 12.70 0.78
CA ILE A 117 -16.56 13.98 1.48
C ILE A 117 -17.54 14.09 2.65
N GLU A 118 -18.81 13.73 2.46
CA GLU A 118 -19.85 13.75 3.51
C GLU A 118 -19.46 12.84 4.68
N LEU A 119 -18.92 11.63 4.41
CA LEU A 119 -18.44 10.71 5.45
C LEU A 119 -17.15 11.20 6.12
N LEU A 120 -16.24 11.86 5.42
CA LEU A 120 -15.11 12.53 6.04
C LEU A 120 -15.57 13.62 7.02
N ASP A 121 -16.58 14.42 6.64
CA ASP A 121 -17.15 15.45 7.48
C ASP A 121 -17.86 14.85 8.71
N GLU A 122 -18.56 13.72 8.56
CA GLU A 122 -19.13 12.97 9.67
C GLU A 122 -18.06 12.51 10.67
N LEU A 123 -16.93 11.97 10.19
CA LEU A 123 -15.83 11.58 11.04
C LEU A 123 -15.20 12.78 11.78
N VAL A 124 -15.03 13.91 11.11
CA VAL A 124 -14.54 15.16 11.74
C VAL A 124 -15.52 15.64 12.80
N ASN A 125 -16.83 15.68 12.51
CA ASN A 125 -17.85 16.09 13.46
C ASN A 125 -17.94 15.14 14.69
N TRP A 126 -17.62 13.87 14.51
CA TRP A 126 -17.48 12.93 15.63
C TRP A 126 -16.23 13.21 16.49
N GLY A 127 -15.30 14.01 15.99
CA GLY A 127 -14.08 14.41 16.69
C GLY A 127 -12.85 13.55 16.31
N ALA A 128 -12.80 13.00 15.11
CA ALA A 128 -11.61 12.30 14.62
C ALA A 128 -10.40 13.26 14.56
N GLN A 129 -9.29 12.84 15.13
CA GLN A 129 -8.02 13.57 15.17
C GLN A 129 -7.03 13.08 14.11
N GLY A 130 -7.35 11.97 13.45
CA GLY A 130 -6.63 11.42 12.32
C GLY A 130 -7.53 10.46 11.55
N ILE A 131 -7.35 10.36 10.23
CA ILE A 131 -8.22 9.58 9.37
C ILE A 131 -7.39 8.69 8.45
N ALA A 132 -7.72 7.40 8.40
CA ALA A 132 -7.23 6.46 7.40
C ALA A 132 -8.31 6.26 6.33
N LEU A 133 -7.97 6.38 5.04
CA LEU A 133 -8.97 6.24 3.98
C LEU A 133 -8.46 5.50 2.75
N CYS A 134 -9.38 4.75 2.13
CA CYS A 134 -9.25 4.21 0.79
C CYS A 134 -10.38 4.82 -0.06
N ALA A 135 -10.03 5.60 -1.07
CA ALA A 135 -11.00 6.35 -1.88
C ALA A 135 -10.55 6.47 -3.35
N LEU A 136 -11.45 6.98 -4.19
CA LEU A 136 -11.13 7.39 -5.56
C LEU A 136 -10.07 8.51 -5.57
N ASN A 137 -9.24 8.53 -6.59
CA ASN A 137 -8.33 9.64 -6.86
C ASN A 137 -9.11 10.76 -7.58
N ASP A 138 -9.78 11.57 -6.81
CA ASP A 138 -10.62 12.69 -7.27
C ASP A 138 -10.14 14.02 -6.66
N ILE A 139 -10.13 15.08 -7.47
CA ILE A 139 -9.63 16.40 -7.08
C ILE A 139 -10.39 17.00 -5.88
N SER A 140 -11.68 16.73 -5.74
CA SER A 140 -12.48 17.22 -4.63
C SER A 140 -12.13 16.53 -3.31
N ILE A 141 -11.82 15.23 -3.37
CA ILE A 141 -11.34 14.44 -2.22
C ILE A 141 -9.92 14.89 -1.84
N GLU A 142 -9.02 15.10 -2.82
CA GLU A 142 -7.68 15.64 -2.57
C GLU A 142 -7.75 17.02 -1.89
N ALA A 143 -8.62 17.90 -2.36
CA ALA A 143 -8.84 19.22 -1.75
C ALA A 143 -9.36 19.10 -0.31
N ARG A 144 -10.30 18.16 -0.05
CA ARG A 144 -10.82 17.93 1.31
C ARG A 144 -9.74 17.43 2.26
N ILE A 145 -8.89 16.48 1.81
CA ILE A 145 -7.71 16.05 2.59
C ILE A 145 -6.77 17.21 2.87
N GLY A 146 -6.55 18.10 1.89
CA GLY A 146 -5.77 19.32 2.07
C GLY A 146 -6.31 20.21 3.17
N ALA A 147 -7.62 20.45 3.19
CA ALA A 147 -8.30 21.23 4.23
C ALA A 147 -8.22 20.56 5.62
N LEU A 148 -8.30 19.23 5.68
CA LEU A 148 -8.10 18.49 6.94
C LEU A 148 -6.68 18.63 7.47
N ALA A 149 -5.67 18.57 6.60
CA ALA A 149 -4.28 18.77 6.99
C ALA A 149 -4.04 20.18 7.56
N GLU A 150 -4.70 21.22 7.01
CA GLU A 150 -4.66 22.59 7.55
C GLU A 150 -5.33 22.73 8.91
N GLN A 151 -6.34 21.91 9.19
CA GLN A 151 -6.98 21.81 10.50
C GLN A 151 -6.19 20.96 11.51
N GLY A 152 -5.03 20.43 11.11
CA GLY A 152 -4.20 19.55 11.95
C GLY A 152 -4.73 18.12 12.08
N ILE A 153 -5.60 17.69 11.17
CA ILE A 153 -6.12 16.32 11.10
C ILE A 153 -5.35 15.55 10.01
N PRO A 154 -4.31 14.78 10.38
CA PRO A 154 -3.54 14.00 9.42
C PRO A 154 -4.37 12.89 8.77
N CYS A 155 -4.21 12.73 7.46
CA CYS A 155 -4.82 11.67 6.70
C CYS A 155 -3.76 10.70 6.18
N ILE A 156 -4.01 9.39 6.27
CA ILE A 156 -3.22 8.33 5.65
C ILE A 156 -4.09 7.62 4.63
N THR A 157 -3.62 7.56 3.38
CA THR A 157 -4.29 6.75 2.35
C THR A 157 -3.77 5.32 2.40
N PHE A 158 -4.62 4.35 2.07
CA PHE A 158 -4.21 2.97 1.97
C PHE A 158 -4.95 2.24 0.84
N ASN A 159 -4.35 1.19 0.29
CA ASN A 159 -4.82 0.42 -0.86
C ASN A 159 -4.95 1.25 -2.15
N SER A 160 -5.79 2.26 -2.22
CA SER A 160 -5.83 3.26 -3.30
C SER A 160 -5.23 4.57 -2.81
N ASP A 161 -4.33 5.16 -3.59
CA ASP A 161 -3.63 6.38 -3.21
C ASP A 161 -4.27 7.62 -3.83
N LEU A 162 -4.04 8.78 -3.19
CA LEU A 162 -4.32 10.12 -3.69
C LEU A 162 -3.01 10.93 -3.67
N PRO A 163 -2.13 10.72 -4.66
CA PRO A 163 -0.74 11.20 -4.60
C PRO A 163 -0.60 12.72 -4.60
N ASN A 164 -1.58 13.46 -5.17
CA ASN A 164 -1.56 14.92 -5.19
C ASN A 164 -2.21 15.56 -3.95
N SER A 165 -2.76 14.75 -3.04
CA SER A 165 -3.32 15.24 -1.79
C SER A 165 -2.24 15.56 -0.76
N ARG A 166 -2.60 16.33 0.28
CA ARG A 166 -1.72 16.59 1.44
C ARG A 166 -1.81 15.47 2.49
N ARG A 167 -1.96 14.23 2.03
CA ARG A 167 -1.89 13.06 2.92
C ARG A 167 -0.54 12.94 3.60
N LEU A 168 -0.52 12.36 4.79
CA LEU A 168 0.71 12.14 5.55
C LEU A 168 1.62 11.11 4.89
N CYS A 169 1.05 9.96 4.52
CA CYS A 169 1.72 8.90 3.77
C CYS A 169 0.70 7.96 3.13
N PHE A 170 1.18 7.04 2.30
CA PHE A 170 0.42 5.95 1.70
C PHE A 170 0.86 4.60 2.28
N VAL A 171 -0.10 3.73 2.57
CA VAL A 171 0.13 2.35 3.00
C VAL A 171 -0.48 1.38 2.00
N GLY A 172 0.34 0.87 1.11
CA GLY A 172 -0.13 -0.01 0.04
C GLY A 172 1.00 -0.72 -0.66
N GLN A 173 0.66 -1.39 -1.77
CA GLN A 173 1.64 -1.99 -2.66
C GLN A 173 2.21 -0.90 -3.59
N ASN A 174 3.48 -1.01 -3.98
CA ASN A 174 3.98 -0.25 -5.10
C ASN A 174 3.37 -0.82 -6.40
N TYR A 175 2.28 -0.20 -6.85
CA TYR A 175 1.50 -0.70 -7.98
C TYR A 175 2.25 -0.63 -9.30
N THR A 176 3.02 0.41 -9.55
CA THR A 176 3.90 0.50 -10.72
C THR A 176 4.88 -0.68 -10.76
N GLN A 177 5.51 -1.00 -9.61
CA GLN A 177 6.44 -2.12 -9.52
C GLN A 177 5.71 -3.46 -9.70
N SER A 178 4.52 -3.62 -9.16
CA SER A 178 3.74 -4.85 -9.33
C SER A 178 3.31 -5.08 -10.78
N GLY A 179 2.95 -4.01 -11.50
CA GLY A 179 2.70 -4.06 -12.94
C GLY A 179 3.94 -4.45 -13.74
N ARG A 180 5.11 -3.88 -13.41
CA ARG A 180 6.40 -4.25 -14.03
C ARG A 180 6.75 -5.72 -13.80
N ILE A 181 6.51 -6.25 -12.61
CA ILE A 181 6.70 -7.68 -12.29
C ILE A 181 5.78 -8.55 -13.15
N ALA A 182 4.49 -8.20 -13.26
CA ALA A 182 3.55 -8.91 -14.11
C ALA A 182 4.03 -8.94 -15.57
N ALA A 183 4.48 -7.81 -16.12
CA ALA A 183 5.00 -7.69 -17.46
C ALA A 183 6.29 -8.51 -17.68
N GLU A 184 7.21 -8.50 -16.70
CA GLU A 184 8.43 -9.31 -16.74
C GLU A 184 8.10 -10.80 -16.84
N LEU A 185 7.19 -11.28 -15.97
CA LEU A 185 6.76 -12.68 -15.95
C LEU A 185 6.04 -13.05 -17.25
N LEU A 186 5.07 -12.24 -17.68
CA LEU A 186 4.32 -12.48 -18.93
C LEU A 186 5.25 -12.54 -20.15
N SER A 187 6.24 -11.65 -20.23
CA SER A 187 7.19 -11.62 -21.35
C SER A 187 8.06 -12.89 -21.48
N LYS A 188 8.09 -13.74 -20.45
CA LYS A 188 8.76 -15.04 -20.44
C LYS A 188 7.84 -16.19 -20.79
N CYS A 189 6.52 -15.99 -20.68
CA CYS A 189 5.50 -17.01 -20.94
C CYS A 189 5.05 -17.03 -22.41
N VAL A 190 5.19 -15.90 -23.14
CA VAL A 190 4.69 -15.79 -24.51
C VAL A 190 5.74 -15.21 -25.46
N PRO A 191 5.65 -15.51 -26.78
CA PRO A 191 6.57 -14.95 -27.77
C PRO A 191 6.38 -13.43 -27.93
N LYS A 192 7.43 -12.72 -28.36
CA LYS A 192 7.44 -11.25 -28.45
C LYS A 192 6.45 -10.65 -29.47
N ASN A 193 5.94 -11.45 -30.38
CA ASN A 193 4.92 -11.05 -31.34
C ASN A 193 3.49 -11.36 -30.86
N ALA A 194 3.33 -11.87 -29.65
CA ALA A 194 2.04 -12.22 -29.10
C ALA A 194 1.16 -10.99 -28.86
N ARG A 195 -0.16 -11.13 -29.08
CA ARG A 195 -1.15 -10.17 -28.59
C ARG A 195 -1.43 -10.41 -27.11
N VAL A 196 -1.52 -9.33 -26.36
CA VAL A 196 -1.76 -9.32 -24.93
C VAL A 196 -3.01 -8.51 -24.63
N LEU A 197 -3.96 -9.09 -23.89
CA LEU A 197 -5.13 -8.39 -23.39
C LEU A 197 -4.90 -8.00 -21.93
N ALA A 198 -4.98 -6.71 -21.62
CA ALA A 198 -4.84 -6.18 -20.25
C ALA A 198 -6.20 -5.67 -19.77
N MET A 199 -6.72 -6.31 -18.71
CA MET A 199 -8.04 -6.03 -18.14
C MET A 199 -7.91 -5.17 -16.89
N ALA A 200 -8.42 -3.95 -16.94
CA ALA A 200 -8.47 -3.05 -15.78
C ALA A 200 -9.85 -3.05 -15.11
N GLY A 201 -9.90 -2.63 -13.85
CA GLY A 201 -11.15 -2.37 -13.13
C GLY A 201 -11.71 -1.00 -13.51
N ASN A 202 -11.69 -0.07 -12.55
CA ASN A 202 -11.96 1.35 -12.78
C ASN A 202 -10.64 2.12 -12.70
N LEU A 203 -10.26 2.80 -13.79
CA LEU A 203 -8.99 3.55 -13.91
C LEU A 203 -8.98 4.87 -13.12
N GLU A 204 -10.10 5.28 -12.54
CA GLU A 204 -10.15 6.39 -11.58
C GLU A 204 -9.48 6.03 -10.25
N TYR A 205 -9.37 4.73 -9.92
CA TYR A 205 -8.54 4.27 -8.81
C TYR A 205 -7.07 4.24 -9.21
N ASP A 206 -6.25 4.99 -8.49
CA ASP A 206 -4.81 5.12 -8.76
C ASP A 206 -4.10 3.75 -8.85
N GLY A 207 -4.45 2.82 -7.97
CA GLY A 207 -3.88 1.48 -7.96
C GLY A 207 -4.12 0.68 -9.24
N HIS A 208 -5.27 0.86 -9.92
CA HIS A 208 -5.53 0.20 -11.21
C HIS A 208 -4.74 0.85 -12.35
N ARG A 209 -4.74 2.19 -12.40
CA ARG A 209 -4.04 2.96 -13.43
C ARG A 209 -2.54 2.75 -13.37
N THR A 210 -1.92 3.02 -12.22
CA THR A 210 -0.46 2.94 -12.06
C THR A 210 0.08 1.52 -12.25
N ARG A 211 -0.71 0.50 -11.88
CA ARG A 211 -0.38 -0.91 -12.13
C ARG A 211 -0.36 -1.22 -13.63
N LEU A 212 -1.39 -0.77 -14.35
CA LEU A 212 -1.49 -0.95 -15.79
C LEU A 212 -0.39 -0.18 -16.55
N ASP A 213 -0.11 1.07 -16.15
CA ASP A 213 0.94 1.89 -16.73
C ASP A 213 2.32 1.22 -16.57
N GLY A 214 2.62 0.73 -15.35
CA GLY A 214 3.85 -0.01 -15.08
C GLY A 214 3.97 -1.28 -15.91
N PHE A 215 2.88 -2.00 -16.14
CA PHE A 215 2.81 -3.18 -16.99
C PHE A 215 3.09 -2.82 -18.46
N CYS A 216 2.36 -1.88 -19.01
CA CYS A 216 2.49 -1.48 -20.42
C CYS A 216 3.88 -0.91 -20.73
N GLU A 217 4.40 -0.04 -19.85
CA GLU A 217 5.74 0.53 -20.01
C GLU A 217 6.81 -0.58 -20.02
N HIS A 218 6.70 -1.54 -19.12
CA HIS A 218 7.70 -2.61 -19.01
C HIS A 218 7.61 -3.60 -20.18
N LEU A 219 6.42 -3.97 -20.65
CA LEU A 219 6.27 -4.79 -21.85
C LEU A 219 6.89 -4.14 -23.08
N LYS A 220 6.70 -2.82 -23.25
CA LYS A 220 7.36 -2.08 -24.35
C LYS A 220 8.88 -2.17 -24.26
N LYS A 221 9.46 -2.06 -23.06
CA LYS A 221 10.91 -2.28 -22.83
C LYS A 221 11.37 -3.70 -23.15
N LYS A 222 10.46 -4.70 -23.04
CA LYS A 222 10.72 -6.08 -23.45
C LYS A 222 10.56 -6.35 -24.94
N GLY A 223 10.17 -5.34 -25.73
CA GLY A 223 10.09 -5.40 -27.19
C GLY A 223 8.69 -5.67 -27.75
N PHE A 224 7.64 -5.57 -26.92
CA PHE A 224 6.26 -5.59 -27.39
C PHE A 224 5.88 -4.20 -27.91
N SER A 225 5.20 -4.14 -29.07
CA SER A 225 4.66 -2.89 -29.60
C SER A 225 3.36 -2.50 -28.89
N SER A 226 3.02 -1.22 -28.93
CA SER A 226 1.74 -0.75 -28.37
C SER A 226 0.52 -1.38 -29.03
N SER A 227 0.61 -1.74 -30.32
CA SER A 227 -0.47 -2.38 -31.09
C SER A 227 -0.74 -3.83 -30.67
N GLN A 228 0.17 -4.45 -29.90
CA GLN A 228 -0.01 -5.79 -29.37
C GLN A 228 -0.69 -5.81 -28.00
N ILE A 229 -0.75 -4.66 -27.32
CA ILE A 229 -1.31 -4.53 -25.96
C ILE A 229 -2.67 -3.86 -26.09
N GLU A 230 -3.72 -4.64 -25.94
CA GLU A 230 -5.08 -4.15 -25.89
C GLU A 230 -5.51 -3.95 -24.44
N ILE A 231 -6.14 -2.82 -24.15
CA ILE A 231 -6.57 -2.46 -22.79
C ILE A 231 -8.09 -2.41 -22.77
N GLU A 232 -8.70 -3.14 -21.83
CA GLU A 232 -10.13 -3.17 -21.60
C GLU A 232 -10.46 -2.81 -20.16
N GLU A 233 -11.37 -1.85 -19.97
CA GLU A 233 -11.90 -1.49 -18.67
C GLU A 233 -13.21 -2.23 -18.42
N THR A 234 -13.29 -2.96 -17.30
CA THR A 234 -14.42 -3.87 -17.04
C THR A 234 -15.11 -3.61 -15.69
N TYR A 235 -14.73 -2.54 -14.98
CA TYR A 235 -15.35 -2.12 -13.70
C TYR A 235 -15.48 -3.23 -12.65
N ASN A 236 -14.61 -4.23 -12.72
CA ASN A 236 -14.68 -5.45 -11.92
C ASN A 236 -15.98 -6.26 -12.11
N ASP A 237 -16.71 -6.04 -13.20
CA ASP A 237 -17.93 -6.76 -13.53
C ASP A 237 -17.61 -8.10 -14.18
N TYR A 238 -18.23 -9.18 -13.66
CA TYR A 238 -18.04 -10.54 -14.13
C TYR A 238 -18.50 -10.70 -15.58
N ARG A 239 -19.72 -10.23 -15.90
CA ARG A 239 -20.33 -10.42 -17.24
C ARG A 239 -19.57 -9.64 -18.30
N LEU A 240 -19.23 -8.40 -17.99
CA LEU A 240 -18.47 -7.56 -18.91
C LEU A 240 -17.10 -8.20 -19.20
N THR A 241 -16.39 -8.65 -18.15
CA THR A 241 -15.11 -9.35 -18.31
C THR A 241 -15.26 -10.63 -19.15
N TYR A 242 -16.25 -11.47 -18.84
CA TYR A 242 -16.53 -12.70 -19.59
C TYR A 242 -16.77 -12.39 -21.09
N ASN A 243 -17.65 -11.43 -21.39
CA ASN A 243 -17.99 -11.07 -22.77
C ASN A 243 -16.78 -10.48 -23.53
N ARG A 244 -15.98 -9.61 -22.90
CA ARG A 244 -14.79 -9.02 -23.52
C ARG A 244 -13.72 -10.07 -23.82
N VAL A 245 -13.46 -10.97 -22.87
CA VAL A 245 -12.54 -12.08 -23.10
C VAL A 245 -13.05 -13.00 -24.22
N THR A 246 -14.33 -13.39 -24.20
CA THR A 246 -14.94 -14.22 -25.25
C THR A 246 -14.78 -13.57 -26.64
N ALA A 247 -15.07 -12.28 -26.75
CA ALA A 247 -14.91 -11.54 -28.01
C ALA A 247 -13.45 -11.51 -28.49
N ALA A 248 -12.51 -11.31 -27.57
CA ALA A 248 -11.07 -11.30 -27.88
C ALA A 248 -10.59 -12.68 -28.37
N LEU A 249 -11.09 -13.77 -27.77
CA LEU A 249 -10.75 -15.14 -28.17
C LEU A 249 -11.33 -15.54 -29.53
N GLN A 250 -12.46 -14.97 -29.94
CA GLN A 250 -13.10 -15.21 -31.24
C GLN A 250 -12.51 -14.36 -32.39
N SER A 251 -11.57 -13.46 -32.12
CA SER A 251 -10.93 -12.64 -33.16
C SER A 251 -9.94 -13.45 -34.01
N ASP A 252 -9.59 -12.96 -35.20
CA ASP A 252 -8.62 -13.59 -36.09
C ASP A 252 -7.22 -13.76 -35.48
N ASN A 253 -6.90 -12.96 -34.44
CA ASN A 253 -5.65 -13.04 -33.73
C ASN A 253 -5.93 -13.04 -32.20
N PRO A 254 -6.30 -14.19 -31.61
CA PRO A 254 -6.62 -14.26 -30.19
C PRO A 254 -5.39 -13.93 -29.32
N PRO A 255 -5.60 -13.38 -28.11
CA PRO A 255 -4.50 -13.08 -27.20
C PRO A 255 -3.81 -14.36 -26.70
N ALA A 256 -2.49 -14.39 -26.70
CA ALA A 256 -1.70 -15.48 -26.10
C ALA A 256 -1.51 -15.29 -24.59
N ALA A 257 -1.80 -14.08 -24.07
CA ALA A 257 -1.79 -13.81 -22.65
C ALA A 257 -2.87 -12.79 -22.24
N ILE A 258 -3.37 -12.93 -21.02
CA ILE A 258 -4.30 -12.01 -20.41
C ILE A 258 -3.73 -11.55 -19.07
N TYR A 259 -3.59 -10.23 -18.91
CA TYR A 259 -3.21 -9.62 -17.64
C TYR A 259 -4.44 -9.07 -16.93
N MET A 260 -4.80 -9.65 -15.79
CA MET A 260 -5.93 -9.26 -14.96
C MET A 260 -5.46 -8.28 -13.88
N ALA A 261 -5.37 -6.99 -14.22
CA ALA A 261 -5.03 -5.93 -13.27
C ALA A 261 -6.20 -5.59 -12.31
N ASN A 262 -7.29 -6.36 -12.39
CA ASN A 262 -8.55 -6.15 -11.69
C ASN A 262 -9.00 -7.39 -10.89
N ARG A 263 -10.22 -7.35 -10.33
CA ARG A 263 -10.78 -8.42 -9.48
C ARG A 263 -11.58 -9.49 -10.24
N SER A 264 -12.02 -9.25 -11.49
CA SER A 264 -12.93 -10.11 -12.24
C SER A 264 -12.24 -11.34 -12.89
N VAL A 265 -11.23 -11.90 -12.25
CA VAL A 265 -10.45 -13.06 -12.74
C VAL A 265 -11.36 -14.26 -13.05
N THR A 266 -12.42 -14.44 -12.28
CA THR A 266 -13.38 -15.51 -12.53
C THR A 266 -14.04 -15.43 -13.91
N GLY A 267 -14.49 -14.22 -14.31
CA GLY A 267 -15.08 -14.03 -15.64
C GLY A 267 -14.12 -14.33 -16.77
N CYS A 268 -12.83 -13.99 -16.60
CA CYS A 268 -11.78 -14.33 -17.54
C CYS A 268 -11.58 -15.85 -17.66
N VAL A 269 -11.36 -16.51 -16.54
CA VAL A 269 -11.11 -17.97 -16.51
C VAL A 269 -12.31 -18.78 -17.01
N ASP A 270 -13.54 -18.39 -16.66
CA ASP A 270 -14.74 -19.05 -17.13
C ASP A 270 -14.93 -18.88 -18.65
N ALA A 271 -14.57 -17.72 -19.22
CA ALA A 271 -14.56 -17.51 -20.68
C ALA A 271 -13.52 -18.38 -21.39
N LEU A 272 -12.31 -18.48 -20.83
CA LEU A 272 -11.26 -19.37 -21.36
C LEU A 272 -11.67 -20.84 -21.32
N LYS A 273 -12.23 -21.30 -20.20
CA LYS A 273 -12.75 -22.70 -20.07
C LYS A 273 -13.87 -22.97 -21.08
N ALA A 274 -14.80 -22.03 -21.24
CA ALA A 274 -15.88 -22.18 -22.23
C ALA A 274 -15.37 -22.26 -23.69
N ALA A 275 -14.23 -21.62 -23.97
CA ALA A 275 -13.56 -21.70 -25.28
C ALA A 275 -12.58 -22.88 -25.41
N GLY A 276 -12.33 -23.65 -24.33
CA GLY A 276 -11.31 -24.71 -24.31
C GLY A 276 -9.87 -24.20 -24.45
N MET A 277 -9.61 -22.96 -24.02
CA MET A 277 -8.31 -22.28 -24.16
C MET A 277 -7.61 -21.99 -22.81
N ASP A 278 -8.14 -22.49 -21.72
CA ASP A 278 -7.66 -22.23 -20.34
C ASP A 278 -6.26 -22.80 -20.04
N GLN A 279 -5.73 -23.68 -20.91
CA GLN A 279 -4.36 -24.20 -20.85
C GLN A 279 -3.46 -23.66 -21.96
N GLN A 280 -3.97 -22.75 -22.79
CA GLN A 280 -3.26 -22.22 -23.97
C GLN A 280 -2.94 -20.72 -23.84
N VAL A 281 -3.71 -20.01 -23.04
CA VAL A 281 -3.56 -18.56 -22.80
C VAL A 281 -2.98 -18.34 -21.42
N CYS A 282 -1.80 -17.69 -21.34
CA CYS A 282 -1.17 -17.36 -20.06
C CYS A 282 -1.97 -16.28 -19.31
N VAL A 283 -2.40 -16.57 -18.09
CA VAL A 283 -3.21 -15.65 -17.26
C VAL A 283 -2.42 -15.23 -16.04
N ILE A 284 -2.17 -13.92 -15.91
CA ILE A 284 -1.55 -13.32 -14.71
C ILE A 284 -2.56 -12.42 -14.03
N ALA A 285 -2.75 -12.61 -12.72
CA ALA A 285 -3.71 -11.86 -11.93
C ALA A 285 -3.07 -11.22 -10.68
N HIS A 286 -3.91 -10.53 -9.92
CA HIS A 286 -3.56 -9.97 -8.62
C HIS A 286 -4.45 -10.55 -7.53
N ASP A 287 -3.92 -10.49 -6.28
CA ASP A 287 -4.56 -10.89 -5.04
C ASP A 287 -4.84 -12.40 -4.92
N MET A 288 -4.99 -12.89 -3.71
CA MET A 288 -5.30 -14.28 -3.42
C MET A 288 -6.70 -14.40 -2.83
N SER A 289 -7.44 -15.42 -3.28
CA SER A 289 -8.68 -15.89 -2.67
C SER A 289 -8.73 -17.41 -2.75
N LEU A 290 -9.64 -18.05 -2.03
CA LEU A 290 -9.82 -19.50 -2.11
C LEU A 290 -10.09 -19.96 -3.55
N ARG A 291 -10.90 -19.21 -4.32
CA ARG A 291 -11.19 -19.52 -5.72
C ARG A 291 -9.96 -19.37 -6.63
N ARG A 292 -9.15 -18.31 -6.45
CA ARG A 292 -7.90 -18.12 -7.20
C ARG A 292 -6.85 -19.18 -6.84
N LYS A 293 -6.80 -19.59 -5.57
CA LYS A 293 -5.96 -20.72 -5.17
C LYS A 293 -6.34 -22.00 -5.93
N GLN A 294 -7.64 -22.28 -6.10
CA GLN A 294 -8.10 -23.41 -6.88
C GLN A 294 -7.73 -23.28 -8.36
N MET A 295 -7.87 -22.08 -8.95
CA MET A 295 -7.48 -21.81 -10.34
C MET A 295 -5.97 -22.00 -10.59
N LEU A 296 -5.13 -21.66 -9.60
CA LEU A 296 -3.68 -21.94 -9.65
C LEU A 296 -3.41 -23.46 -9.58
N LEU A 297 -4.16 -24.18 -8.78
CA LEU A 297 -3.99 -25.64 -8.62
C LEU A 297 -4.47 -26.43 -9.83
N ASP A 298 -5.53 -25.99 -10.51
CA ASP A 298 -6.04 -26.62 -11.72
C ASP A 298 -5.39 -26.09 -13.01
N GLY A 299 -4.47 -25.10 -12.89
CA GLY A 299 -3.73 -24.54 -14.00
C GLY A 299 -4.51 -23.57 -14.89
N SER A 300 -5.73 -23.16 -14.52
CA SER A 300 -6.51 -22.16 -15.26
C SER A 300 -6.10 -20.70 -14.95
N LEU A 301 -5.21 -20.52 -13.99
CA LEU A 301 -4.52 -19.27 -13.66
C LEU A 301 -3.04 -19.62 -13.47
N ASP A 302 -2.14 -18.98 -14.22
CA ASP A 302 -0.71 -19.29 -14.16
C ASP A 302 -0.01 -18.64 -12.97
N LEU A 303 -0.33 -17.36 -12.73
CA LEU A 303 0.34 -16.55 -11.71
C LEU A 303 -0.62 -15.58 -11.02
N THR A 304 -0.39 -15.33 -9.74
CA THR A 304 -1.01 -14.21 -9.03
C THR A 304 0.01 -13.45 -8.19
N ILE A 305 -0.06 -12.13 -8.23
CA ILE A 305 0.77 -11.22 -7.43
C ILE A 305 -0.04 -10.76 -6.23
N THR A 306 0.39 -11.10 -5.04
CA THR A 306 -0.35 -10.81 -3.80
C THR A 306 0.10 -9.51 -3.16
N GLN A 307 -0.76 -8.95 -2.32
CA GLN A 307 -0.48 -7.80 -1.44
C GLN A 307 -0.97 -8.10 -0.02
N ASP A 308 -0.40 -7.42 0.96
CA ASP A 308 -0.77 -7.59 2.37
C ASP A 308 -1.93 -6.65 2.74
N MET A 309 -3.16 -7.06 2.44
CA MET A 309 -4.37 -6.28 2.73
C MET A 309 -4.66 -6.18 4.23
N PHE A 310 -4.27 -7.19 5.02
CA PHE A 310 -4.36 -7.12 6.48
C PHE A 310 -3.50 -5.98 7.02
N ARG A 311 -2.26 -5.88 6.56
CA ARG A 311 -1.35 -4.78 6.92
C ARG A 311 -1.90 -3.42 6.50
N GLN A 312 -2.53 -3.34 5.33
CA GLN A 312 -3.14 -2.10 4.84
C GLN A 312 -4.28 -1.61 5.73
N GLY A 313 -5.07 -2.51 6.31
CA GLY A 313 -6.08 -2.16 7.31
C GLY A 313 -5.51 -1.83 8.70
N ASN A 314 -4.41 -2.46 9.08
CA ASN A 314 -3.84 -2.37 10.42
C ASN A 314 -2.86 -1.20 10.59
N GLN A 315 -1.91 -1.06 9.67
CA GLN A 315 -0.78 -0.15 9.81
C GLN A 315 -1.18 1.34 9.83
N PRO A 316 -2.13 1.85 9.01
CA PRO A 316 -2.52 3.26 9.04
C PRO A 316 -2.96 3.72 10.43
N LEU A 317 -3.75 2.90 11.12
CA LEU A 317 -4.24 3.22 12.47
C LEU A 317 -3.11 3.29 13.51
N ARG A 318 -2.14 2.38 13.42
CA ARG A 318 -0.96 2.40 14.30
C ARG A 318 -0.11 3.64 14.06
N LEU A 319 0.14 3.98 12.80
CA LEU A 319 0.91 5.18 12.41
C LEU A 319 0.25 6.46 12.92
N LEU A 320 -1.07 6.59 12.74
CA LEU A 320 -1.83 7.74 13.25
C LEU A 320 -1.79 7.81 14.78
N ALA A 321 -1.99 6.68 15.47
CA ALA A 321 -1.93 6.63 16.92
C ALA A 321 -0.53 7.00 17.46
N ASP A 322 0.52 6.50 16.84
CA ASP A 322 1.90 6.80 17.24
C ASP A 322 2.26 8.27 16.94
N LEU A 323 1.78 8.84 15.84
CA LEU A 323 1.93 10.26 15.55
C LEU A 323 1.22 11.12 16.61
N LEU A 324 -0.07 10.85 16.88
CA LEU A 324 -0.90 11.70 17.73
C LEU A 324 -0.57 11.57 19.21
N GLN A 325 -0.19 10.39 19.68
CA GLN A 325 0.14 10.15 21.08
C GLN A 325 1.61 10.35 21.43
N LYS A 326 2.52 10.06 20.47
CA LYS A 326 3.96 10.02 20.74
C LYS A 326 4.77 11.00 19.87
N ASN A 327 4.10 11.70 18.94
CA ASN A 327 4.73 12.56 17.94
C ASN A 327 5.79 11.83 17.07
N ILE A 328 5.55 10.54 16.80
CA ILE A 328 6.40 9.73 15.92
C ILE A 328 5.90 9.90 14.48
N GLN A 329 6.72 10.52 13.65
CA GLN A 329 6.40 10.66 12.23
C GLN A 329 6.56 9.30 11.52
N PRO A 330 5.62 8.92 10.64
CA PRO A 330 5.82 7.74 9.79
C PRO A 330 7.02 7.98 8.88
N GLU A 331 7.81 6.92 8.67
CA GLU A 331 8.82 6.95 7.62
C GLU A 331 8.12 7.17 6.27
N ASN A 332 8.62 8.11 5.46
CA ASN A 332 8.10 8.36 4.12
C ASN A 332 8.25 7.09 3.28
N SER A 333 7.22 6.27 3.26
CA SER A 333 7.11 5.18 2.29
C SER A 333 6.60 5.80 0.98
N ASN A 334 7.55 6.17 0.11
CA ASN A 334 7.28 6.49 -1.30
C ASN A 334 6.94 5.24 -2.09
#